data_3db32828de2139ca0c74806de51544b0
#
_entry.id   3db32828de2139ca0c74806de51544b0
#
_cell.length_a   1.000
_cell.length_b   1.000
_cell.length_c   1.000
_cell.angle_alpha   90.00
_cell.angle_beta   90.00
_cell.angle_gamma   90.00
#
_symmetry.space_group_name_H-M   'P 1'
#
loop_
_entity.id
_entity.type
_entity.pdbx_description
1 polymer ?
#
loop_
_entity_poly.entity_id
_entity_poly.type
_entity_poly.pdbx_seq_one_letter_code
_entity_poly.pdbx_strand_id
1 'polypeptide(L)'
;SGLGEEETAGRALDLVLANIRSNQNLVVDGSALNLLAQKKKSSLPECHLILTPHQKEWERLSGLAISEQSVSNTQRALEEFQSGTILVAKSHKTAVYQGAEVAHLEVGGPYQATGGMGDTLAGMVTGFLAQFASTDSYKAVIIATWLHSAIADNIAENAYVVLPTRISKAIPSWMKNLSL
;
A
#
# COMPACT_ATOMS: atom_id res chain seq x y z
N SER A 1 -4.35 -8.93 -1.76
CA SER A 1 -3.25 -9.80 -1.31
C SER A 1 -3.72 -11.26 -1.22
N GLY A 2 -2.78 -12.22 -1.13
CA GLY A 2 -3.13 -13.63 -0.96
C GLY A 2 -3.86 -14.31 -2.14
N LEU A 3 -3.97 -13.64 -3.29
CA LEU A 3 -4.71 -14.14 -4.45
C LEU A 3 -4.02 -15.35 -5.12
N GLY A 4 -2.70 -15.51 -4.95
CA GLY A 4 -1.89 -16.45 -5.72
C GLY A 4 -1.49 -15.89 -7.09
N GLU A 5 -0.75 -16.67 -7.86
CA GLU A 5 -0.29 -16.29 -9.21
C GLU A 5 -0.76 -17.29 -10.28
N GLU A 6 -1.64 -18.21 -9.92
CA GLU A 6 -2.22 -19.20 -10.81
C GLU A 6 -3.20 -18.55 -11.81
N GLU A 7 -3.55 -19.28 -12.85
CA GLU A 7 -4.48 -18.82 -13.91
C GLU A 7 -5.81 -18.31 -13.33
N THR A 8 -6.34 -18.99 -12.30
CA THR A 8 -7.57 -18.59 -11.62
C THR A 8 -7.43 -17.21 -10.94
N ALA A 9 -6.27 -16.95 -10.35
CA ALA A 9 -5.95 -15.65 -9.73
C ALA A 9 -5.87 -14.53 -10.78
N GLY A 10 -5.25 -14.83 -11.92
CA GLY A 10 -5.22 -13.92 -13.08
C GLY A 10 -6.62 -13.55 -13.56
N ARG A 11 -7.48 -14.55 -13.74
CA ARG A 11 -8.89 -14.35 -14.14
C ARG A 11 -9.69 -13.53 -13.12
N ALA A 12 -9.46 -13.76 -11.83
CA ALA A 12 -10.12 -12.99 -10.77
C ALA A 12 -9.69 -11.51 -10.81
N LEU A 13 -8.38 -11.24 -11.00
CA LEU A 13 -7.90 -9.88 -11.18
C LEU A 13 -8.51 -9.23 -12.44
N ASP A 14 -8.57 -9.95 -13.56
CA ASP A 14 -9.16 -9.44 -14.79
C ASP A 14 -10.63 -9.07 -14.61
N LEU A 15 -11.38 -9.89 -13.86
CA LEU A 15 -12.78 -9.61 -13.55
C LEU A 15 -12.93 -8.33 -12.71
N VAL A 16 -12.07 -8.13 -11.72
CA VAL A 16 -12.06 -6.90 -10.91
C VAL A 16 -11.74 -5.69 -11.80
N LEU A 17 -10.68 -5.76 -12.60
CA LEU A 17 -10.27 -4.67 -13.48
C LEU A 17 -11.34 -4.32 -14.53
N ALA A 18 -12.07 -5.31 -15.02
CA ALA A 18 -13.15 -5.10 -16.01
C ALA A 18 -14.43 -4.47 -15.41
N ASN A 19 -14.63 -4.56 -14.09
CA ASN A 19 -15.87 -4.12 -13.43
C ASN A 19 -15.66 -2.95 -12.44
N ILE A 20 -14.44 -2.58 -12.13
CA ILE A 20 -14.16 -1.43 -11.25
C ILE A 20 -14.60 -0.13 -11.92
N ARG A 21 -15.17 0.79 -11.14
CA ARG A 21 -15.64 2.08 -11.63
C ARG A 21 -14.66 3.20 -11.25
N SER A 22 -14.70 4.29 -12.00
CA SER A 22 -13.80 5.44 -11.82
C SER A 22 -13.87 6.09 -10.42
N ASN A 23 -15.00 5.98 -9.74
CA ASN A 23 -15.21 6.50 -8.39
C ASN A 23 -14.89 5.49 -7.27
N GLN A 24 -14.34 4.33 -7.59
CA GLN A 24 -13.98 3.29 -6.60
C GLN A 24 -12.50 3.28 -6.32
N ASN A 25 -12.14 2.90 -5.09
CA ASN A 25 -10.76 2.68 -4.67
C ASN A 25 -10.36 1.22 -4.94
N LEU A 26 -9.22 1.02 -5.57
CA LEU A 26 -8.60 -0.28 -5.80
C LEU A 26 -7.25 -0.37 -5.10
N VAL A 27 -7.17 -1.11 -4.02
CA VAL A 27 -5.92 -1.39 -3.31
C VAL A 27 -5.33 -2.70 -3.84
N VAL A 28 -4.12 -2.63 -4.39
CA VAL A 28 -3.41 -3.79 -4.96
C VAL A 28 -2.15 -4.06 -4.14
N ASP A 29 -2.02 -5.27 -3.62
CA ASP A 29 -0.90 -5.73 -2.78
C ASP A 29 -0.50 -7.17 -3.10
N GLY A 30 0.73 -7.55 -2.76
CA GLY A 30 1.22 -8.93 -2.83
C GLY A 30 1.18 -9.53 -4.23
N SER A 31 0.68 -10.78 -4.34
CA SER A 31 0.63 -11.50 -5.62
C SER A 31 -0.15 -10.78 -6.72
N ALA A 32 -1.15 -9.97 -6.36
CA ALA A 32 -1.89 -9.17 -7.33
C ALA A 32 -0.99 -8.09 -8.00
N LEU A 33 0.03 -7.57 -7.32
CA LEU A 33 1.03 -6.67 -7.92
C LEU A 33 1.86 -7.38 -8.99
N ASN A 34 2.26 -8.65 -8.73
CA ASN A 34 3.00 -9.45 -9.71
C ASN A 34 2.14 -9.74 -10.96
N LEU A 35 0.86 -10.03 -10.78
CA LEU A 35 -0.08 -10.21 -11.90
C LEU A 35 -0.30 -8.89 -12.64
N LEU A 36 -0.38 -7.77 -11.93
CA LEU A 36 -0.52 -6.44 -12.52
C LEU A 36 0.70 -6.04 -13.35
N ALA A 37 1.91 -6.42 -12.91
CA ALA A 37 3.16 -6.18 -13.62
C ALA A 37 3.23 -6.83 -15.01
N GLN A 38 2.42 -7.87 -15.25
CA GLN A 38 2.32 -8.54 -16.55
C GLN A 38 1.38 -7.80 -17.53
N LYS A 39 0.66 -6.79 -17.06
CA LYS A 39 -0.30 -6.03 -17.87
C LYS A 39 0.31 -4.72 -18.35
N LYS A 40 -0.22 -4.21 -19.46
CA LYS A 40 0.15 -2.86 -19.91
C LYS A 40 -0.49 -1.83 -18.98
N LYS A 41 0.31 -0.92 -18.44
CA LYS A 41 -0.17 0.15 -17.54
C LYS A 41 -1.26 1.01 -18.18
N SER A 42 -1.14 1.27 -19.48
CA SER A 42 -2.14 2.01 -20.27
C SER A 42 -3.47 1.29 -20.46
N SER A 43 -3.57 0.01 -20.12
CA SER A 43 -4.81 -0.77 -20.20
C SER A 43 -5.53 -0.88 -18.85
N LEU A 44 -4.99 -0.27 -17.79
CA LEU A 44 -5.63 -0.26 -16.49
C LEU A 44 -6.88 0.62 -16.52
N PRO A 45 -7.98 0.21 -15.89
CA PRO A 45 -9.20 0.99 -15.84
C PRO A 45 -9.02 2.26 -15.02
N GLU A 46 -9.74 3.31 -15.39
CA GLU A 46 -9.82 4.52 -14.57
C GLU A 46 -10.48 4.19 -13.22
N CYS A 47 -9.74 4.38 -12.14
CA CYS A 47 -10.21 4.24 -10.77
C CYS A 47 -9.22 4.91 -9.82
N HIS A 48 -9.53 5.03 -8.54
CA HIS A 48 -8.53 5.45 -7.55
C HIS A 48 -7.62 4.25 -7.24
N LEU A 49 -6.46 4.19 -7.92
CA LEU A 49 -5.52 3.08 -7.79
C LEU A 49 -4.53 3.33 -6.65
N ILE A 50 -4.43 2.37 -5.74
CA ILE A 50 -3.47 2.38 -4.63
C ILE A 50 -2.62 1.12 -4.70
N LEU A 51 -1.30 1.31 -4.78
CA LEU A 51 -0.31 0.24 -4.87
C LEU A 51 0.51 0.20 -3.59
N THR A 52 0.71 -1.00 -3.03
CA THR A 52 1.47 -1.16 -1.76
C THR A 52 2.66 -2.12 -1.90
N PRO A 53 3.55 -1.93 -2.90
CA PRO A 53 4.65 -2.84 -3.15
C PRO A 53 5.76 -2.71 -2.11
N HIS A 54 6.42 -3.82 -1.79
CA HIS A 54 7.80 -3.79 -1.31
C HIS A 54 8.79 -3.56 -2.48
N GLN A 55 10.06 -3.29 -2.18
CA GLN A 55 11.05 -2.89 -3.19
C GLN A 55 11.14 -3.86 -4.40
N LYS A 56 11.05 -5.18 -4.17
CA LYS A 56 11.11 -6.17 -5.27
C LYS A 56 9.83 -6.24 -6.10
N GLU A 57 8.67 -6.03 -5.48
CA GLU A 57 7.40 -5.91 -6.20
C GLU A 57 7.39 -4.62 -7.04
N TRP A 58 7.93 -3.51 -6.48
CA TRP A 58 8.06 -2.27 -7.23
C TRP A 58 9.03 -2.39 -8.41
N GLU A 59 10.17 -3.07 -8.23
CA GLU A 59 11.08 -3.38 -9.33
C GLU A 59 10.37 -4.11 -10.49
N ARG A 60 9.56 -5.13 -10.19
CA ARG A 60 8.82 -5.87 -11.21
C ARG A 60 7.75 -5.01 -11.90
N LEU A 61 7.08 -4.18 -11.14
CA LEU A 61 5.96 -3.36 -11.60
C LEU A 61 6.43 -2.12 -12.39
N SER A 62 7.51 -1.49 -11.95
CA SER A 62 8.03 -0.26 -12.55
C SER A 62 9.16 -0.48 -13.56
N GLY A 63 9.88 -1.60 -13.47
CA GLY A 63 11.12 -1.84 -14.19
C GLY A 63 12.36 -1.20 -13.57
N LEU A 64 12.22 -0.45 -12.46
CA LEU A 64 13.34 0.18 -11.75
C LEU A 64 14.05 -0.83 -10.84
N ALA A 65 15.34 -1.07 -11.07
CA ALA A 65 16.16 -1.86 -10.16
C ALA A 65 16.10 -1.27 -8.72
N ILE A 66 16.21 -2.13 -7.70
CA ILE A 66 16.12 -1.69 -6.29
C ILE A 66 17.13 -0.57 -6.00
N SER A 67 18.35 -0.65 -6.56
CA SER A 67 19.40 0.37 -6.40
C SER A 67 19.07 1.72 -7.05
N GLU A 68 18.09 1.74 -7.97
CA GLU A 68 17.67 2.93 -8.72
C GLU A 68 16.37 3.56 -8.18
N GLN A 69 15.77 2.98 -7.14
CA GLN A 69 14.53 3.46 -6.53
C GLN A 69 14.75 4.71 -5.66
N SER A 70 15.31 5.75 -6.27
CA SER A 70 15.34 7.10 -5.66
C SER A 70 13.95 7.75 -5.72
N VAL A 71 13.75 8.81 -4.94
CA VAL A 71 12.48 9.57 -4.95
C VAL A 71 12.12 10.01 -6.36
N SER A 72 13.05 10.66 -7.08
CA SER A 72 12.81 11.19 -8.42
C SER A 72 12.53 10.09 -9.46
N ASN A 73 13.26 8.97 -9.40
CA ASN A 73 13.02 7.86 -10.32
C ASN A 73 11.68 7.17 -10.02
N THR A 74 11.34 7.02 -8.74
CA THR A 74 10.06 6.44 -8.31
C THR A 74 8.89 7.31 -8.75
N GLN A 75 8.98 8.64 -8.61
CA GLN A 75 7.96 9.58 -9.10
C GLN A 75 7.79 9.48 -10.62
N ARG A 76 8.90 9.48 -11.37
CA ARG A 76 8.86 9.34 -12.84
C ARG A 76 8.22 8.01 -13.27
N ALA A 77 8.55 6.91 -12.60
CA ALA A 77 7.95 5.62 -12.91
C ALA A 77 6.44 5.57 -12.53
N LEU A 78 6.03 6.33 -11.53
CA LEU A 78 4.63 6.44 -11.14
C LEU A 78 3.79 7.21 -12.18
N GLU A 79 4.40 8.13 -12.93
CA GLU A 79 3.73 8.87 -14.03
C GLU A 79 3.26 7.96 -15.18
N GLU A 80 3.81 6.73 -15.27
CA GLU A 80 3.35 5.76 -16.26
C GLU A 80 1.99 5.12 -15.92
N PHE A 81 1.53 5.31 -14.69
CA PHE A 81 0.20 4.91 -14.24
C PHE A 81 -0.79 6.05 -14.43
N GLN A 82 -2.06 5.77 -14.23
CA GLN A 82 -3.10 6.80 -14.30
C GLN A 82 -2.86 7.91 -13.27
N SER A 83 -3.28 9.12 -13.64
CA SER A 83 -3.18 10.28 -12.75
C SER A 83 -3.89 10.02 -11.42
N GLY A 84 -3.29 10.47 -10.32
CA GLY A 84 -3.83 10.28 -8.98
C GLY A 84 -3.52 8.91 -8.35
N THR A 85 -2.79 8.02 -9.04
CA THR A 85 -2.32 6.77 -8.42
C THR A 85 -1.49 7.06 -7.18
N ILE A 86 -1.80 6.35 -6.08
CA ILE A 86 -1.07 6.44 -4.81
C ILE A 86 -0.17 5.21 -4.67
N LEU A 87 1.10 5.44 -4.36
CA LEU A 87 2.08 4.39 -4.13
C LEU A 87 2.55 4.41 -2.68
N VAL A 88 2.36 3.31 -1.97
CA VAL A 88 3.00 3.04 -0.67
C VAL A 88 4.24 2.19 -0.93
N ALA A 89 5.39 2.81 -1.08
CA ALA A 89 6.67 2.12 -1.29
C ALA A 89 7.20 1.59 0.04
N LYS A 90 6.94 0.30 0.31
CA LYS A 90 7.34 -0.38 1.54
C LYS A 90 8.85 -0.63 1.56
N SER A 91 9.55 -0.08 2.55
CA SER A 91 10.97 -0.31 2.80
C SER A 91 11.27 -0.04 4.28
N HIS A 92 12.57 -0.10 4.67
CA HIS A 92 12.99 0.38 6.00
C HIS A 92 12.68 1.86 6.25
N LYS A 93 12.43 2.63 5.18
CA LYS A 93 11.92 4.01 5.20
C LYS A 93 10.74 4.07 4.23
N THR A 94 9.58 3.66 4.71
CA THR A 94 8.35 3.67 3.90
C THR A 94 8.01 5.10 3.48
N ALA A 95 7.63 5.26 2.22
CA ALA A 95 7.18 6.54 1.69
C ALA A 95 5.89 6.37 0.90
N VAL A 96 5.03 7.38 0.96
CA VAL A 96 3.76 7.43 0.20
C VAL A 96 3.88 8.52 -0.86
N TYR A 97 3.62 8.17 -2.11
CA TYR A 97 3.74 9.06 -3.26
C TYR A 97 2.37 9.27 -3.92
N GLN A 98 2.14 10.50 -4.40
CA GLN A 98 1.07 10.82 -5.35
C GLN A 98 1.53 11.98 -6.24
N GLY A 99 1.77 11.71 -7.52
CA GLY A 99 2.33 12.72 -8.42
C GLY A 99 3.65 13.30 -7.91
N ALA A 100 3.71 14.62 -7.73
CA ALA A 100 4.89 15.31 -7.19
C ALA A 100 5.00 15.25 -5.66
N GLU A 101 3.94 14.87 -4.97
CA GLU A 101 3.94 14.80 -3.50
C GLU A 101 4.58 13.50 -3.00
N VAL A 102 5.35 13.61 -1.92
CA VAL A 102 5.92 12.48 -1.21
C VAL A 102 5.88 12.72 0.29
N ALA A 103 5.37 11.75 1.03
CA ALA A 103 5.39 11.72 2.49
C ALA A 103 6.34 10.60 2.96
N HIS A 104 7.42 10.96 3.61
CA HIS A 104 8.33 10.00 4.25
C HIS A 104 7.84 9.70 5.66
N LEU A 105 7.74 8.41 5.99
CA LEU A 105 7.29 7.96 7.30
C LEU A 105 8.49 7.57 8.14
N GLU A 106 8.72 8.27 9.25
CA GLU A 106 9.80 8.02 10.20
C GLU A 106 9.34 7.10 11.35
N VAL A 107 8.58 6.06 11.00
CA VAL A 107 8.03 5.06 11.92
C VAL A 107 8.21 3.67 11.34
N GLY A 108 8.25 2.66 12.21
CA GLY A 108 8.42 1.27 11.83
C GLY A 108 9.86 0.76 11.94
N GLY A 109 9.99 -0.55 12.11
CA GLY A 109 11.29 -1.18 12.32
C GLY A 109 11.30 -2.67 11.97
N PRO A 110 12.45 -3.34 12.16
CA PRO A 110 12.63 -4.74 11.78
C PRO A 110 11.71 -5.72 12.51
N TYR A 111 11.17 -5.34 13.67
CA TYR A 111 10.16 -6.11 14.41
C TYR A 111 8.85 -6.32 13.66
N GLN A 112 8.62 -5.59 12.56
CA GLN A 112 7.48 -5.75 11.64
C GLN A 112 7.75 -6.80 10.54
N ALA A 113 8.93 -7.42 10.48
CA ALA A 113 9.26 -8.40 9.46
C ALA A 113 8.62 -9.77 9.75
N THR A 114 7.28 -9.82 9.81
CA THR A 114 6.47 -11.01 10.07
C THR A 114 5.44 -11.24 8.97
N GLY A 115 5.07 -12.51 8.75
CA GLY A 115 4.03 -12.86 7.79
C GLY A 115 2.69 -12.20 8.13
N GLY A 116 1.96 -11.72 7.10
CA GLY A 116 0.68 -11.03 7.27
C GLY A 116 0.76 -9.53 7.58
N MET A 117 1.97 -8.98 7.74
CA MET A 117 2.15 -7.55 8.02
C MET A 117 1.68 -6.68 6.83
N GLY A 118 2.00 -7.10 5.60
CA GLY A 118 1.52 -6.45 4.38
C GLY A 118 0.00 -6.53 4.24
N ASP A 119 -0.59 -7.70 4.53
CA ASP A 119 -2.05 -7.89 4.49
C ASP A 119 -2.76 -6.96 5.48
N THR A 120 -2.19 -6.80 6.67
CA THR A 120 -2.73 -5.88 7.69
C THR A 120 -2.65 -4.44 7.21
N LEU A 121 -1.53 -4.02 6.62
CA LEU A 121 -1.39 -2.68 6.04
C LEU A 121 -2.40 -2.45 4.92
N ALA A 122 -2.52 -3.37 3.96
CA ALA A 122 -3.48 -3.27 2.86
C ALA A 122 -4.93 -3.19 3.36
N GLY A 123 -5.25 -3.98 4.41
CA GLY A 123 -6.55 -3.93 5.08
C GLY A 123 -6.80 -2.57 5.76
N MET A 124 -5.82 -2.02 6.47
CA MET A 124 -5.92 -0.70 7.09
C MET A 124 -6.10 0.40 6.04
N VAL A 125 -5.30 0.41 4.98
CA VAL A 125 -5.43 1.37 3.87
C VAL A 125 -6.83 1.30 3.27
N THR A 126 -7.34 0.10 3.01
CA THR A 126 -8.70 -0.10 2.48
C THR A 126 -9.77 0.44 3.43
N GLY A 127 -9.66 0.14 4.73
CA GLY A 127 -10.61 0.60 5.74
C GLY A 127 -10.60 2.12 5.92
N PHE A 128 -9.44 2.76 5.85
CA PHE A 128 -9.30 4.22 5.93
C PHE A 128 -9.86 4.90 4.67
N LEU A 129 -9.58 4.36 3.49
CA LEU A 129 -10.16 4.86 2.25
C LEU A 129 -11.69 4.76 2.25
N ALA A 130 -12.26 3.66 2.75
CA ALA A 130 -13.69 3.50 2.85
C ALA A 130 -14.37 4.56 3.76
N GLN A 131 -13.65 5.08 4.74
CA GLN A 131 -14.18 6.05 5.72
C GLN A 131 -13.84 7.50 5.39
N PHE A 132 -12.66 7.77 4.83
CA PHE A 132 -12.08 9.10 4.74
C PHE A 132 -11.69 9.56 3.34
N ALA A 133 -11.80 8.72 2.31
CA ALA A 133 -11.39 9.08 0.93
C ALA A 133 -12.19 10.26 0.36
N SER A 134 -13.42 10.46 0.81
CA SER A 134 -14.24 11.61 0.37
C SER A 134 -13.65 12.96 0.78
N THR A 135 -12.78 12.99 1.78
CA THR A 135 -12.09 14.20 2.24
C THR A 135 -10.74 14.34 1.51
N ASP A 136 -9.89 13.31 1.57
CA ASP A 136 -8.57 13.30 0.93
C ASP A 136 -8.02 11.87 0.95
N SER A 137 -8.02 11.20 -0.20
CA SER A 137 -7.54 9.82 -0.31
C SER A 137 -6.05 9.70 0.00
N TYR A 138 -5.23 10.67 -0.40
CA TYR A 138 -3.79 10.65 -0.15
C TYR A 138 -3.49 10.72 1.34
N LYS A 139 -4.11 11.66 2.05
CA LYS A 139 -3.98 11.75 3.51
C LYS A 139 -4.51 10.51 4.22
N ALA A 140 -5.62 9.94 3.75
CA ALA A 140 -6.16 8.70 4.33
C ALA A 140 -5.14 7.55 4.24
N VAL A 141 -4.44 7.40 3.10
CA VAL A 141 -3.40 6.40 2.90
C VAL A 141 -2.18 6.68 3.79
N ILE A 142 -1.73 7.95 3.86
CA ILE A 142 -0.61 8.34 4.75
C ILE A 142 -0.93 7.99 6.20
N ILE A 143 -2.10 8.39 6.69
CA ILE A 143 -2.50 8.16 8.08
C ILE A 143 -2.61 6.65 8.37
N ALA A 144 -3.21 5.87 7.48
CA ALA A 144 -3.31 4.43 7.64
C ALA A 144 -1.94 3.76 7.71
N THR A 145 -1.01 4.17 6.83
CA THR A 145 0.34 3.63 6.76
C THR A 145 1.17 4.03 7.98
N TRP A 146 1.07 5.30 8.39
CA TRP A 146 1.71 5.79 9.59
C TRP A 146 1.20 5.07 10.85
N LEU A 147 -0.12 4.98 11.00
CA LEU A 147 -0.74 4.36 12.16
C LEU A 147 -0.38 2.87 12.29
N HIS A 148 -0.33 2.15 11.18
CA HIS A 148 0.13 0.75 11.14
C HIS A 148 1.53 0.60 11.76
N SER A 149 2.46 1.46 11.40
CA SER A 149 3.85 1.40 11.89
C SER A 149 4.01 2.03 13.28
N ALA A 150 3.31 3.12 13.60
CA ALA A 150 3.35 3.74 14.93
C ALA A 150 2.81 2.82 16.03
N ILE A 151 1.74 2.06 15.73
CA ILE A 151 1.25 1.02 16.64
C ILE A 151 2.30 -0.08 16.83
N ALA A 152 2.97 -0.47 15.75
CA ALA A 152 4.03 -1.49 15.84
C ALA A 152 5.22 -1.01 16.67
N ASP A 153 5.63 0.26 16.52
CA ASP A 153 6.70 0.87 17.33
C ASP A 153 6.35 0.81 18.82
N ASN A 154 5.16 1.23 19.18
CA ASN A 154 4.69 1.19 20.57
C ASN A 154 4.62 -0.24 21.14
N ILE A 155 4.19 -1.23 20.35
CA ILE A 155 4.20 -2.63 20.78
C ILE A 155 5.63 -3.13 20.96
N ALA A 156 6.57 -2.70 20.10
CA ALA A 156 7.96 -3.13 20.11
C ALA A 156 8.74 -2.64 21.33
N GLU A 157 8.28 -1.60 22.03
CA GLU A 157 8.87 -1.19 23.32
C GLU A 157 8.93 -2.33 24.34
N ASN A 158 8.00 -3.29 24.24
CA ASN A 158 7.86 -4.41 25.16
C ASN A 158 7.80 -5.79 24.45
N ALA A 159 8.17 -5.85 23.16
CA ALA A 159 8.13 -7.08 22.38
C ALA A 159 9.21 -7.11 21.31
N TYR A 160 9.97 -8.19 21.23
CA TYR A 160 10.99 -8.39 20.20
C TYR A 160 10.39 -8.48 18.78
N VAL A 161 9.19 -9.02 18.65
CA VAL A 161 8.46 -9.20 17.39
C VAL A 161 7.04 -8.69 17.54
N VAL A 162 6.56 -7.99 16.53
CA VAL A 162 5.18 -7.51 16.46
C VAL A 162 4.35 -8.40 15.55
N LEU A 163 3.26 -8.95 16.08
CA LEU A 163 2.32 -9.74 15.29
C LEU A 163 1.23 -8.83 14.66
N PRO A 164 0.83 -9.08 13.41
CA PRO A 164 -0.20 -8.30 12.71
C PRO A 164 -1.52 -8.17 13.50
N THR A 165 -1.93 -9.25 14.16
CA THR A 165 -3.15 -9.28 14.98
C THR A 165 -3.09 -8.32 16.18
N ARG A 166 -1.91 -8.04 16.72
CA ARG A 166 -1.74 -7.05 17.81
C ARG A 166 -1.96 -5.63 17.29
N ILE A 167 -1.48 -5.33 16.08
CA ILE A 167 -1.75 -4.04 15.43
C ILE A 167 -3.26 -3.85 15.23
N SER A 168 -3.92 -4.83 14.60
CA SER A 168 -5.36 -4.76 14.33
C SER A 168 -6.19 -4.54 15.61
N LYS A 169 -5.83 -5.21 16.71
CA LYS A 169 -6.51 -5.05 18.01
C LYS A 169 -6.29 -3.67 18.64
N ALA A 170 -5.18 -3.01 18.35
CA ALA A 170 -4.85 -1.70 18.93
C ALA A 170 -5.49 -0.53 18.18
N ILE A 171 -5.90 -0.71 16.91
CA ILE A 171 -6.47 0.37 16.08
C ILE A 171 -7.56 1.16 16.80
N PRO A 172 -8.60 0.54 17.44
CA PRO A 172 -9.69 1.33 18.02
C PRO A 172 -9.23 2.27 19.13
N SER A 173 -8.31 1.85 19.99
CA SER A 173 -7.79 2.68 21.07
C SER A 173 -6.91 3.82 20.54
N TRP A 174 -6.09 3.54 19.52
CA TRP A 174 -5.28 4.57 18.87
C TRP A 174 -6.15 5.61 18.16
N MET A 175 -7.15 5.16 17.40
CA MET A 175 -8.10 6.06 16.73
C MET A 175 -8.83 6.96 17.73
N LYS A 176 -9.26 6.43 18.89
CA LYS A 176 -9.88 7.22 19.94
C LYS A 176 -8.94 8.31 20.49
N ASN A 177 -7.66 7.99 20.68
CA ASN A 177 -6.67 8.93 21.20
C ASN A 177 -6.29 10.03 20.19
N LEU A 178 -6.40 9.74 18.88
CA LEU A 178 -6.13 10.70 17.80
C LEU A 178 -7.36 11.56 17.45
N SER A 179 -8.56 11.13 17.84
CA SER A 179 -9.81 11.87 17.63
C SER A 179 -10.03 12.83 18.81
N LEU A 180 -9.23 13.85 18.89
CA LEU A 180 -9.38 14.93 19.86
C LEU A 180 -10.33 16.01 19.34
#